data_6efc6c31180def5bfbb85e04bf3c55e1
#
_entry.id   6efc6c31180def5bfbb85e04bf3c55e1
#
_cell.length_a   1.000
_cell.length_b   1.000
_cell.length_c   1.000
_cell.angle_alpha   90.00
_cell.angle_beta   90.00
_cell.angle_gamma   90.00
#
_symmetry.space_group_name_H-M   'P 1'
#
loop_
_entity.id
_entity.type
_entity.pdbx_description
1 polymer ?
#
loop_
_entity_poly.entity_id
_entity_poly.type
_entity_poly.pdbx_seq_one_letter_code
_entity_poly.pdbx_strand_id
1 'polypeptide(L)'
;MAYEKGLILIPARYNSHRLPGKALADIAGKTMIRRTYERCKLTEMHAMVVTDDKRIVDECLTHSIPVDIVTEECKTGTDRVARCAERNLQVDWIINVQGDEPFANPDDILKVAHQMEHGDHREVVHGMSLITNPDDFWNTTIPKVIAWDGLLKYISRAPVPYPYGPNEELWKRSGYQEVCIFGYFKHHLKQFMQGQIKSRHEEIEDIEVLRFMEMGTPVRMLELVGSPLHVDTPADLERAQLIAKEYDAKE
;
A
#
# COMPACT_ATOMS: atom_id res chain seq x y z
N MET A 1 -12.66 -19.13 -9.07
CA MET A 1 -11.44 -18.26 -8.90
C MET A 1 -10.87 -18.53 -7.52
N ALA A 2 -9.57 -18.56 -7.36
CA ALA A 2 -8.97 -18.54 -6.02
C ALA A 2 -9.35 -17.20 -5.34
N TYR A 3 -9.58 -17.22 -4.03
CA TYR A 3 -9.86 -16.04 -3.20
C TYR A 3 -11.19 -15.30 -3.50
N GLU A 4 -12.28 -16.01 -3.69
CA GLU A 4 -13.62 -15.44 -3.98
C GLU A 4 -14.14 -14.49 -2.87
N LYS A 5 -13.62 -14.63 -1.64
CA LYS A 5 -13.98 -13.80 -0.49
C LYS A 5 -13.11 -12.56 -0.33
N GLY A 6 -12.12 -12.39 -1.19
CA GLY A 6 -11.19 -11.25 -1.18
C GLY A 6 -11.49 -10.25 -2.29
N LEU A 7 -11.16 -8.98 -2.03
CA LEU A 7 -11.24 -7.89 -3.00
C LEU A 7 -10.01 -7.00 -2.88
N ILE A 8 -9.38 -6.69 -4.02
CA ILE A 8 -8.31 -5.69 -4.07
C ILE A 8 -8.95 -4.31 -4.26
N LEU A 9 -8.65 -3.39 -3.35
CA LEU A 9 -9.04 -1.99 -3.46
C LEU A 9 -7.79 -1.11 -3.65
N ILE A 10 -7.87 -0.21 -4.61
CA ILE A 10 -6.77 0.69 -5.01
C ILE A 10 -7.22 2.12 -4.72
N PRO A 11 -6.94 2.69 -3.53
CA PRO A 11 -7.33 4.05 -3.22
C PRO A 11 -6.53 5.05 -4.05
N ALA A 12 -7.21 5.99 -4.67
CA ALA A 12 -6.61 7.04 -5.45
C ALA A 12 -7.27 8.39 -5.15
N ARG A 13 -6.45 9.45 -5.04
CA ARG A 13 -6.91 10.84 -4.93
C ARG A 13 -6.22 11.69 -5.98
N TYR A 14 -6.92 12.69 -6.47
CA TYR A 14 -6.32 13.64 -7.42
C TYR A 14 -5.39 14.62 -6.72
N ASN A 15 -5.80 15.13 -5.55
CA ASN A 15 -5.04 16.11 -4.80
C ASN A 15 -3.85 15.45 -4.09
N SER A 16 -2.66 15.63 -4.64
CA SER A 16 -1.38 15.24 -4.05
C SER A 16 -0.50 16.48 -3.94
N HIS A 17 0.07 16.74 -2.76
CA HIS A 17 0.88 17.94 -2.52
C HIS A 17 2.22 17.90 -3.28
N ARG A 18 2.90 16.75 -3.30
CA ARG A 18 4.23 16.59 -3.90
C ARG A 18 4.18 16.41 -5.42
N LEU A 19 3.11 15.80 -5.95
CA LEU A 19 2.91 15.55 -7.37
C LEU A 19 1.41 15.74 -7.69
N PRO A 20 0.95 16.97 -8.01
CA PRO A 20 -0.45 17.23 -8.33
C PRO A 20 -0.95 16.35 -9.49
N GLY A 21 -2.13 15.76 -9.33
CA GLY A 21 -2.70 14.85 -10.33
C GLY A 21 -1.98 13.50 -10.42
N LYS A 22 -1.21 13.12 -9.39
CA LYS A 22 -0.35 11.93 -9.33
C LYS A 22 -0.98 10.67 -9.94
N ALA A 23 -2.22 10.36 -9.58
CA ALA A 23 -2.91 9.16 -10.07
C ALA A 23 -3.08 9.12 -11.60
N LEU A 24 -3.17 10.29 -12.23
CA LEU A 24 -3.31 10.45 -13.69
C LEU A 24 -1.99 10.80 -14.39
N ALA A 25 -0.87 10.85 -13.66
CA ALA A 25 0.44 11.09 -14.27
C ALA A 25 0.76 9.97 -15.26
N ASP A 26 1.21 10.37 -16.46
CA ASP A 26 1.62 9.42 -17.50
C ASP A 26 2.94 8.75 -17.12
N ILE A 27 2.97 7.45 -17.25
CA ILE A 27 4.16 6.62 -17.12
C ILE A 27 4.27 5.75 -18.38
N ALA A 28 5.05 6.18 -19.36
CA ALA A 28 5.26 5.50 -20.64
C ALA A 28 3.94 5.12 -21.35
N GLY A 29 3.05 6.10 -21.52
CA GLY A 29 1.80 5.95 -22.27
C GLY A 29 0.63 5.33 -21.50
N LYS A 30 0.77 5.06 -20.21
CA LYS A 30 -0.32 4.62 -19.30
C LYS A 30 -0.34 5.50 -18.06
N THR A 31 -1.52 5.85 -17.56
CA THR A 31 -1.61 6.56 -16.29
C THR A 31 -1.13 5.68 -15.13
N MET A 32 -0.63 6.31 -14.06
CA MET A 32 -0.16 5.60 -12.86
C MET A 32 -1.22 4.66 -12.30
N ILE A 33 -2.46 5.14 -12.14
CA ILE A 33 -3.56 4.31 -11.60
C ILE A 33 -3.89 3.13 -12.51
N ARG A 34 -3.81 3.30 -13.83
CA ARG A 34 -4.00 2.21 -14.79
C ARG A 34 -2.91 1.17 -14.65
N ARG A 35 -1.63 1.57 -14.52
CA ARG A 35 -0.53 0.62 -14.28
C ARG A 35 -0.73 -0.16 -12.99
N THR A 36 -1.04 0.50 -11.89
CA THR A 36 -1.31 -0.16 -10.60
C THR A 36 -2.46 -1.17 -10.74
N TYR A 37 -3.56 -0.79 -11.40
CA TYR A 37 -4.68 -1.70 -11.63
C TYR A 37 -4.27 -2.91 -12.50
N GLU A 38 -3.54 -2.69 -13.61
CA GLU A 38 -3.07 -3.77 -14.48
C GLU A 38 -2.18 -4.76 -13.71
N ARG A 39 -1.33 -4.29 -12.78
CA ARG A 39 -0.55 -5.17 -11.89
C ARG A 39 -1.43 -5.99 -10.96
N CYS A 40 -2.42 -5.37 -10.34
CA CYS A 40 -3.38 -6.08 -9.50
C CYS A 40 -4.18 -7.14 -10.28
N LYS A 41 -4.56 -6.84 -11.52
CA LYS A 41 -5.32 -7.75 -12.39
C LYS A 41 -4.55 -9.04 -12.72
N LEU A 42 -3.22 -9.02 -12.74
CA LEU A 42 -2.40 -10.22 -12.96
C LEU A 42 -2.57 -11.29 -11.88
N THR A 43 -3.13 -10.95 -10.74
CA THR A 43 -3.47 -11.92 -9.67
C THR A 43 -4.74 -12.74 -9.97
N GLU A 44 -5.48 -12.40 -11.02
CA GLU A 44 -6.81 -12.93 -11.34
C GLU A 44 -7.87 -12.70 -10.25
N MET A 45 -7.56 -11.93 -9.22
CA MET A 45 -8.52 -11.51 -8.20
C MET A 45 -9.38 -10.35 -8.69
N HIS A 46 -10.54 -10.15 -8.08
CA HIS A 46 -11.31 -8.93 -8.28
C HIS A 46 -10.53 -7.72 -7.75
N ALA A 47 -10.38 -6.71 -8.60
CA ALA A 47 -9.71 -5.46 -8.25
C ALA A 47 -10.55 -4.26 -8.69
N MET A 48 -10.53 -3.18 -7.90
CA MET A 48 -11.29 -1.97 -8.14
C MET A 48 -10.55 -0.73 -7.64
N VAL A 49 -10.61 0.34 -8.41
CA VAL A 49 -10.14 1.67 -7.97
C VAL A 49 -11.19 2.32 -7.09
N VAL A 50 -10.76 3.02 -6.05
CA VAL A 50 -11.65 3.76 -5.14
C VAL A 50 -11.21 5.22 -5.08
N THR A 51 -12.08 6.14 -5.49
CA THR A 51 -11.72 7.57 -5.62
C THR A 51 -12.89 8.49 -5.26
N ASP A 52 -12.59 9.77 -5.00
CA ASP A 52 -13.56 10.86 -4.86
C ASP A 52 -13.55 11.82 -6.08
N ASP A 53 -12.67 11.60 -7.05
CA ASP A 53 -12.42 12.54 -8.13
C ASP A 53 -12.94 12.02 -9.47
N LYS A 54 -13.81 12.82 -10.08
CA LYS A 54 -14.43 12.49 -11.38
C LYS A 54 -13.42 12.24 -12.50
N ARG A 55 -12.28 12.93 -12.50
CA ARG A 55 -11.24 12.77 -13.53
C ARG A 55 -10.62 11.36 -13.47
N ILE A 56 -10.44 10.82 -12.26
CA ILE A 56 -9.97 9.44 -12.06
C ILE A 56 -11.04 8.44 -12.47
N VAL A 57 -12.32 8.74 -12.18
CA VAL A 57 -13.45 7.92 -12.64
C VAL A 57 -13.50 7.87 -14.17
N ASP A 58 -13.40 9.02 -14.84
CA ASP A 58 -13.45 9.11 -16.30
C ASP A 58 -12.29 8.31 -16.94
N GLU A 59 -11.08 8.37 -16.36
CA GLU A 59 -9.94 7.54 -16.75
C GLU A 59 -10.23 6.03 -16.60
N CYS A 60 -10.76 5.64 -15.45
CA CYS A 60 -11.11 4.25 -15.19
C CYS A 60 -12.16 3.72 -16.18
N LEU A 61 -13.21 4.50 -16.43
CA LEU A 61 -14.27 4.13 -17.37
C LEU A 61 -13.74 4.00 -18.80
N THR A 62 -12.85 4.91 -19.23
CA THR A 62 -12.21 4.88 -20.55
C THR A 62 -11.45 3.59 -20.79
N HIS A 63 -10.85 3.02 -19.73
CA HIS A 63 -10.05 1.81 -19.81
C HIS A 63 -10.74 0.56 -19.23
N SER A 64 -12.07 0.61 -19.01
CA SER A 64 -12.86 -0.50 -18.44
C SER A 64 -12.33 -1.01 -17.09
N ILE A 65 -11.79 -0.11 -16.28
CA ILE A 65 -11.33 -0.38 -14.92
C ILE A 65 -12.51 -0.25 -13.96
N PRO A 66 -12.85 -1.27 -13.16
CA PRO A 66 -13.87 -1.15 -12.12
C PRO A 66 -13.51 -0.01 -11.15
N VAL A 67 -14.48 0.85 -10.85
CA VAL A 67 -14.28 2.00 -9.98
C VAL A 67 -15.47 2.25 -9.08
N ASP A 68 -15.25 2.54 -7.80
CA ASP A 68 -16.25 3.02 -6.85
C ASP A 68 -15.96 4.46 -6.42
N ILE A 69 -17.01 5.23 -6.25
CA ILE A 69 -16.93 6.64 -5.83
C ILE A 69 -17.25 6.73 -4.35
N VAL A 70 -16.26 7.21 -3.58
CA VAL A 70 -16.41 7.53 -2.15
C VAL A 70 -16.34 9.04 -2.02
N THR A 71 -17.52 9.67 -1.86
CA THR A 71 -17.66 11.14 -1.76
C THR A 71 -17.50 11.65 -0.34
N GLU A 72 -17.57 10.77 0.65
CA GLU A 72 -17.35 11.11 2.05
C GLU A 72 -15.91 11.55 2.27
N GLU A 73 -15.73 12.48 3.21
CA GLU A 73 -14.40 12.94 3.59
C GLU A 73 -13.56 11.77 4.13
N CYS A 74 -12.39 11.56 3.50
CA CYS A 74 -11.42 10.55 3.89
C CYS A 74 -10.08 11.22 4.14
N LYS A 75 -9.55 11.08 5.34
CA LYS A 75 -8.25 11.66 5.73
C LYS A 75 -7.09 10.86 5.16
N THR A 76 -7.29 9.55 4.99
CA THR A 76 -6.26 8.59 4.54
C THR A 76 -6.77 7.69 3.43
N GLY A 77 -5.86 6.94 2.80
CA GLY A 77 -6.20 5.91 1.82
C GLY A 77 -7.01 4.79 2.46
N THR A 78 -6.67 4.39 3.69
CA THR A 78 -7.38 3.35 4.43
C THR A 78 -8.81 3.77 4.82
N ASP A 79 -9.07 5.05 5.13
CA ASP A 79 -10.44 5.54 5.35
C ASP A 79 -11.30 5.32 4.09
N ARG A 80 -10.77 5.62 2.90
CA ARG A 80 -11.45 5.43 1.62
C ARG A 80 -11.73 3.96 1.32
N VAL A 81 -10.74 3.11 1.56
CA VAL A 81 -10.87 1.65 1.46
C VAL A 81 -11.97 1.14 2.39
N ALA A 82 -12.00 1.60 3.64
CA ALA A 82 -12.99 1.21 4.63
C ALA A 82 -14.41 1.57 4.21
N ARG A 83 -14.64 2.77 3.69
CA ARG A 83 -15.95 3.20 3.17
C ARG A 83 -16.44 2.34 2.02
N CYS A 84 -15.55 2.01 1.08
CA CYS A 84 -15.88 1.10 -0.01
C CYS A 84 -16.18 -0.31 0.50
N ALA A 85 -15.38 -0.83 1.43
CA ALA A 85 -15.54 -2.17 1.99
C ALA A 85 -16.88 -2.35 2.73
N GLU A 86 -17.41 -1.32 3.40
CA GLU A 86 -18.73 -1.35 4.04
C GLU A 86 -19.85 -1.65 3.04
N ARG A 87 -19.73 -1.18 1.78
CA ARG A 87 -20.73 -1.37 0.72
C ARG A 87 -20.63 -2.74 0.03
N ASN A 88 -19.44 -3.35 0.05
CA ASN A 88 -19.16 -4.64 -0.58
C ASN A 88 -19.45 -5.80 0.38
N LEU A 89 -20.74 -6.18 0.54
CA LEU A 89 -21.19 -7.14 1.54
C LEU A 89 -20.76 -8.58 1.26
N GLN A 90 -20.37 -8.93 0.04
CA GLN A 90 -20.06 -10.29 -0.37
C GLN A 90 -18.62 -10.73 -0.08
N VAL A 91 -17.74 -9.79 0.28
CA VAL A 91 -16.33 -10.06 0.58
C VAL A 91 -16.09 -10.04 2.10
N ASP A 92 -15.16 -10.86 2.55
CA ASP A 92 -14.82 -10.99 3.97
C ASP A 92 -13.58 -10.17 4.31
N TRP A 93 -12.66 -10.02 3.35
CA TRP A 93 -11.40 -9.30 3.52
C TRP A 93 -11.01 -8.51 2.28
N ILE A 94 -10.16 -7.52 2.50
CA ILE A 94 -9.69 -6.55 1.51
C ILE A 94 -8.17 -6.59 1.46
N ILE A 95 -7.61 -6.54 0.26
CA ILE A 95 -6.22 -6.13 0.05
C ILE A 95 -6.23 -4.67 -0.42
N ASN A 96 -5.52 -3.82 0.30
CA ASN A 96 -5.27 -2.44 -0.11
C ASN A 96 -3.90 -2.37 -0.80
N VAL A 97 -3.90 -2.04 -2.08
CA VAL A 97 -2.70 -1.72 -2.86
C VAL A 97 -2.74 -0.23 -3.14
N GLN A 98 -1.73 0.51 -2.69
CA GLN A 98 -1.72 1.97 -2.86
C GLN A 98 -1.66 2.36 -4.34
N GLY A 99 -2.42 3.40 -4.73
CA GLY A 99 -2.57 3.83 -6.13
C GLY A 99 -1.29 4.39 -6.78
N ASP A 100 -0.24 4.56 -6.01
CA ASP A 100 1.09 5.02 -6.40
C ASP A 100 2.16 3.91 -6.48
N GLU A 101 1.68 2.65 -6.58
CA GLU A 101 2.49 1.44 -6.76
C GLU A 101 2.37 0.88 -8.20
N PRO A 102 2.82 1.63 -9.25
CA PRO A 102 2.63 1.21 -10.64
C PRO A 102 3.39 -0.06 -11.03
N PHE A 103 4.28 -0.52 -10.17
CA PHE A 103 5.09 -1.73 -10.34
C PHE A 103 4.87 -2.75 -9.24
N ALA A 104 3.71 -2.71 -8.56
CA ALA A 104 3.35 -3.68 -7.53
C ALA A 104 3.56 -5.12 -8.03
N ASN A 105 4.18 -5.96 -7.20
CA ASN A 105 4.45 -7.34 -7.57
C ASN A 105 3.19 -8.21 -7.35
N PRO A 106 2.62 -8.85 -8.38
CA PRO A 106 1.46 -9.71 -8.23
C PRO A 106 1.67 -10.89 -7.26
N ASP A 107 2.87 -11.46 -7.22
CA ASP A 107 3.17 -12.57 -6.31
C ASP A 107 3.14 -12.11 -4.84
N ASP A 108 3.54 -10.88 -4.56
CA ASP A 108 3.44 -10.29 -3.23
C ASP A 108 1.98 -10.08 -2.82
N ILE A 109 1.14 -9.61 -3.74
CA ILE A 109 -0.31 -9.48 -3.51
C ILE A 109 -0.91 -10.86 -3.22
N LEU A 110 -0.53 -11.90 -3.97
CA LEU A 110 -0.99 -13.28 -3.74
C LEU A 110 -0.51 -13.86 -2.41
N LYS A 111 0.72 -13.51 -1.95
CA LYS A 111 1.18 -13.87 -0.60
C LYS A 111 0.31 -13.26 0.49
N VAL A 112 -0.06 -11.97 0.34
CA VAL A 112 -0.98 -11.32 1.27
C VAL A 112 -2.35 -11.97 1.21
N ALA A 113 -2.88 -12.29 0.01
CA ALA A 113 -4.15 -12.99 -0.16
C ALA A 113 -4.15 -14.36 0.55
N HIS A 114 -3.08 -15.13 0.39
CA HIS A 114 -2.91 -16.42 1.06
C HIS A 114 -2.93 -16.27 2.60
N GLN A 115 -2.24 -15.27 3.13
CA GLN A 115 -2.25 -15.00 4.57
C GLN A 115 -3.64 -14.57 5.07
N MET A 116 -4.38 -13.77 4.27
CA MET A 116 -5.75 -13.38 4.61
C MET A 116 -6.70 -14.56 4.63
N GLU A 117 -6.56 -15.52 3.71
CA GLU A 117 -7.43 -16.68 3.61
C GLU A 117 -7.16 -17.74 4.71
N HIS A 118 -5.89 -17.90 5.12
CA HIS A 118 -5.46 -19.02 5.97
C HIS A 118 -4.86 -18.60 7.32
N GLY A 119 -4.61 -17.31 7.52
CA GLY A 119 -3.98 -16.77 8.72
C GLY A 119 -4.94 -16.49 9.88
N ASP A 120 -4.43 -15.81 10.89
CA ASP A 120 -5.23 -15.40 12.04
C ASP A 120 -6.09 -14.17 11.69
N HIS A 121 -7.40 -14.33 11.72
CA HIS A 121 -8.35 -13.25 11.39
C HIS A 121 -8.32 -12.07 12.36
N ARG A 122 -7.61 -12.18 13.47
CA ARG A 122 -7.41 -11.08 14.42
C ARG A 122 -6.29 -10.14 14.00
N GLU A 123 -5.46 -10.54 13.03
CA GLU A 123 -4.30 -9.80 12.58
C GLU A 123 -4.62 -8.96 11.34
N VAL A 124 -4.17 -7.71 11.33
CA VAL A 124 -3.95 -6.96 10.09
C VAL A 124 -2.69 -7.52 9.44
N VAL A 125 -2.67 -7.64 8.12
CA VAL A 125 -1.50 -8.09 7.37
C VAL A 125 -0.84 -6.89 6.70
N HIS A 126 0.49 -6.81 6.74
CA HIS A 126 1.25 -5.71 6.15
C HIS A 126 2.57 -6.22 5.54
N GLY A 127 2.94 -5.67 4.40
CA GLY A 127 4.17 -6.03 3.69
C GLY A 127 5.42 -5.36 4.26
N MET A 128 6.54 -6.06 4.24
CA MET A 128 7.87 -5.51 4.45
C MET A 128 8.87 -6.15 3.48
N SER A 129 9.93 -5.43 3.14
CA SER A 129 11.05 -5.97 2.36
C SER A 129 12.39 -5.58 2.96
N LEU A 130 13.42 -6.40 2.71
CA LEU A 130 14.77 -6.09 3.17
C LEU A 130 15.30 -4.85 2.44
N ILE A 131 15.88 -3.91 3.18
CA ILE A 131 16.57 -2.76 2.60
C ILE A 131 17.89 -3.24 2.01
N THR A 132 18.07 -3.06 0.72
CA THR A 132 19.30 -3.46 0.01
C THR A 132 20.21 -2.28 -0.33
N ASN A 133 19.61 -1.07 -0.48
CA ASN A 133 20.35 0.16 -0.76
C ASN A 133 20.58 0.95 0.55
N PRO A 134 21.84 1.27 0.92
CA PRO A 134 22.13 2.06 2.11
C PRO A 134 21.39 3.39 2.21
N ASP A 135 21.20 4.07 1.09
CA ASP A 135 20.56 5.39 1.06
C ASP A 135 19.08 5.29 1.49
N ASP A 136 18.42 4.16 1.21
CA ASP A 136 17.03 3.94 1.58
C ASP A 136 16.86 3.80 3.10
N PHE A 137 17.86 3.30 3.81
CA PHE A 137 17.82 3.23 5.27
C PHE A 137 17.80 4.62 5.91
N TRP A 138 18.51 5.59 5.33
CA TRP A 138 18.57 6.96 5.83
C TRP A 138 17.48 7.87 5.25
N ASN A 139 16.79 7.41 4.22
CA ASN A 139 15.73 8.17 3.56
C ASN A 139 14.46 8.21 4.41
N THR A 140 14.08 9.37 4.94
CA THR A 140 12.90 9.55 5.79
C THR A 140 11.56 9.44 5.04
N THR A 141 11.57 9.39 3.71
CA THR A 141 10.34 9.13 2.94
C THR A 141 9.96 7.65 2.93
N ILE A 142 10.91 6.77 3.24
CA ILE A 142 10.73 5.31 3.30
C ILE A 142 10.58 4.91 4.77
N PRO A 143 9.42 4.42 5.23
CA PRO A 143 9.26 3.93 6.59
C PRO A 143 10.09 2.67 6.85
N LYS A 144 10.79 2.62 7.99
CA LYS A 144 11.54 1.46 8.47
C LYS A 144 10.72 0.65 9.44
N VAL A 145 10.76 -0.66 9.27
CA VAL A 145 9.94 -1.64 10.01
C VAL A 145 10.78 -2.34 11.07
N ILE A 146 10.30 -2.38 12.31
CA ILE A 146 10.79 -3.25 13.37
C ILE A 146 9.74 -4.33 13.61
N ALA A 147 10.06 -5.55 13.25
CA ALA A 147 9.23 -6.73 13.46
C ALA A 147 9.97 -7.77 14.28
N TRP A 148 9.25 -8.51 15.11
CA TRP A 148 9.75 -9.65 15.86
C TRP A 148 8.70 -10.76 15.88
N ASP A 149 9.12 -11.98 15.58
CA ASP A 149 8.23 -13.14 15.47
C ASP A 149 7.07 -12.93 14.48
N GLY A 150 7.40 -12.26 13.35
CA GLY A 150 6.42 -11.92 12.32
C GLY A 150 5.39 -10.87 12.72
N LEU A 151 5.51 -10.23 13.89
CA LEU A 151 4.61 -9.17 14.33
C LEU A 151 5.32 -7.82 14.36
N LEU A 152 4.63 -6.80 13.85
CA LEU A 152 5.09 -5.41 13.91
C LEU A 152 5.26 -4.98 15.37
N LYS A 153 6.42 -4.40 15.68
CA LYS A 153 6.70 -3.79 16.98
C LYS A 153 6.73 -2.28 16.91
N TYR A 154 7.21 -1.74 15.81
CA TYR A 154 7.13 -0.33 15.47
C TYR A 154 7.45 -0.11 13.99
N ILE A 155 6.99 1.02 13.45
CA ILE A 155 7.35 1.49 12.12
C ILE A 155 7.60 2.99 12.20
N SER A 156 8.67 3.49 11.57
CA SER A 156 9.07 4.88 11.67
C SER A 156 9.75 5.38 10.40
N ARG A 157 9.59 6.66 10.12
CA ARG A 157 10.38 7.35 9.09
C ARG A 157 11.83 7.57 9.51
N ALA A 158 12.10 7.58 10.82
CA ALA A 158 13.47 7.60 11.32
C ALA A 158 14.24 6.32 10.95
N PRO A 159 15.59 6.36 10.84
CA PRO A 159 16.39 5.17 10.63
C PRO A 159 16.38 4.29 11.89
N VAL A 160 15.51 3.28 11.92
CA VAL A 160 15.37 2.35 13.04
C VAL A 160 15.59 0.90 12.57
N PRO A 161 16.27 0.05 13.40
CA PRO A 161 17.00 0.40 14.62
C PRO A 161 18.23 1.25 14.31
N TYR A 162 18.47 2.29 15.11
CA TYR A 162 19.62 3.17 14.88
C TYR A 162 20.95 2.45 15.21
N PRO A 163 21.89 2.31 14.27
CA PRO A 163 23.15 1.64 14.52
C PRO A 163 24.00 2.48 15.48
N TYR A 164 24.31 1.92 16.65
CA TYR A 164 25.13 2.55 17.65
C TYR A 164 26.60 2.14 17.50
N GLY A 165 27.52 3.12 17.38
CA GLY A 165 28.97 2.90 17.29
C GLY A 165 29.46 2.58 15.86
N PRO A 166 30.66 1.96 15.74
CA PRO A 166 31.33 1.78 14.43
C PRO A 166 30.70 0.74 13.51
N ASN A 167 29.66 0.07 13.96
CA ASN A 167 29.00 -0.99 13.21
C ASN A 167 27.83 -0.44 12.36
N GLU A 168 28.07 0.59 11.60
CA GLU A 168 27.04 1.24 10.74
C GLU A 168 26.38 0.27 9.75
N GLU A 169 27.02 -0.86 9.45
CA GLU A 169 26.48 -1.86 8.52
C GLU A 169 25.56 -2.92 9.15
N LEU A 170 25.32 -2.89 10.47
CA LEU A 170 24.45 -3.86 11.12
C LEU A 170 23.00 -3.80 10.64
N TRP A 171 22.54 -2.64 10.17
CA TRP A 171 21.21 -2.48 9.56
C TRP A 171 21.00 -3.41 8.36
N LYS A 172 22.07 -3.76 7.61
CA LYS A 172 22.00 -4.68 6.46
C LYS A 172 21.47 -6.07 6.82
N ARG A 173 21.47 -6.43 8.10
CA ARG A 173 21.00 -7.73 8.57
C ARG A 173 19.55 -7.75 9.05
N SER A 174 19.00 -6.57 9.34
CA SER A 174 17.68 -6.44 9.97
C SER A 174 16.95 -5.15 9.59
N GLY A 175 17.45 -4.39 8.63
CA GLY A 175 16.79 -3.21 8.11
C GLY A 175 15.68 -3.61 7.14
N TYR A 176 14.43 -3.48 7.57
CA TYR A 176 13.26 -3.67 6.72
C TYR A 176 12.60 -2.33 6.44
N GLN A 177 12.04 -2.22 5.25
CA GLN A 177 11.20 -1.10 4.84
C GLN A 177 9.76 -1.57 4.59
N GLU A 178 8.84 -0.64 4.68
CA GLU A 178 7.44 -0.83 4.33
C GLU A 178 7.27 -1.23 2.87
N VAL A 179 6.35 -2.17 2.62
CA VAL A 179 5.78 -2.44 1.31
C VAL A 179 4.29 -2.14 1.39
N CYS A 180 3.81 -1.21 0.56
CA CYS A 180 2.46 -0.65 0.64
C CYS A 180 1.37 -1.60 0.11
N ILE A 181 1.37 -2.85 0.60
CA ILE A 181 0.34 -3.86 0.38
C ILE A 181 -0.16 -4.31 1.76
N PHE A 182 -1.45 -4.13 2.00
CA PHE A 182 -2.08 -4.37 3.29
C PHE A 182 -3.26 -5.33 3.14
N GLY A 183 -3.47 -6.20 4.11
CA GLY A 183 -4.63 -7.07 4.22
C GLY A 183 -5.48 -6.72 5.45
N TYR A 184 -6.78 -6.53 5.25
CA TYR A 184 -7.71 -6.18 6.31
C TYR A 184 -8.96 -7.06 6.26
N PHE A 185 -9.38 -7.63 7.38
CA PHE A 185 -10.75 -8.07 7.52
C PHE A 185 -11.68 -6.87 7.70
N LYS A 186 -12.96 -6.99 7.33
CA LYS A 186 -13.92 -5.89 7.41
C LYS A 186 -14.08 -5.33 8.84
N HIS A 187 -13.94 -6.16 9.86
CA HIS A 187 -14.00 -5.69 11.24
C HIS A 187 -12.82 -4.79 11.61
N HIS A 188 -11.62 -5.02 11.06
CA HIS A 188 -10.47 -4.12 11.22
C HIS A 188 -10.74 -2.75 10.63
N LEU A 189 -11.28 -2.70 9.41
CA LEU A 189 -11.63 -1.45 8.75
C LEU A 189 -12.74 -0.70 9.50
N LYS A 190 -13.73 -1.41 10.01
CA LYS A 190 -14.77 -0.83 10.86
C LYS A 190 -14.19 -0.23 12.15
N GLN A 191 -13.26 -0.93 12.79
CA GLN A 191 -12.56 -0.44 13.98
C GLN A 191 -11.71 0.80 13.65
N PHE A 192 -10.98 0.78 12.54
CA PHE A 192 -10.17 1.90 12.05
C PHE A 192 -11.01 3.19 11.90
N MET A 193 -12.22 3.07 11.36
CA MET A 193 -13.15 4.17 11.15
C MET A 193 -13.77 4.72 12.45
N GLN A 194 -13.94 3.90 13.49
CA GLN A 194 -14.48 4.35 14.77
C GLN A 194 -13.60 5.40 15.45
N GLY A 195 -12.30 5.39 15.15
CA GLY A 195 -11.34 6.36 15.67
C GLY A 195 -11.47 7.78 15.10
N GLN A 196 -12.23 8.03 14.03
CA GLN A 196 -12.51 9.30 13.32
C GLN A 196 -11.37 10.34 13.21
N ILE A 197 -10.30 10.21 13.97
CA ILE A 197 -9.15 11.10 14.08
C ILE A 197 -7.90 10.23 13.92
N LYS A 198 -6.87 10.73 13.24
CA LYS A 198 -5.56 10.08 13.22
C LYS A 198 -5.11 9.81 14.67
N SER A 199 -4.57 8.62 14.92
CA SER A 199 -3.97 8.32 16.20
C SER A 199 -2.71 9.17 16.42
N ARG A 200 -2.23 9.24 17.66
CA ARG A 200 -1.14 10.16 18.02
C ARG A 200 0.15 9.90 17.23
N HIS A 201 0.55 8.64 17.09
CA HIS A 201 1.79 8.29 16.38
C HIS A 201 1.56 8.33 14.85
N GLU A 202 0.37 7.95 14.39
CA GLU A 202 -0.02 8.11 12.99
C GLU A 202 0.03 9.59 12.55
N GLU A 203 -0.40 10.53 13.39
CA GLU A 203 -0.35 11.96 13.07
C GLU A 203 1.09 12.47 12.96
N ILE A 204 2.00 11.97 13.81
CA ILE A 204 3.40 12.38 13.84
C ILE A 204 4.19 11.79 12.66
N GLU A 205 4.03 10.48 12.41
CA GLU A 205 4.82 9.74 11.42
C GLU A 205 4.16 9.75 10.03
N ASP A 206 2.85 10.08 9.95
CA ASP A 206 2.01 9.95 8.75
C ASP A 206 2.06 8.52 8.17
N ILE A 207 1.89 7.52 9.06
CA ILE A 207 1.91 6.09 8.75
C ILE A 207 0.64 5.44 9.33
N GLU A 208 -0.27 5.02 8.46
CA GLU A 208 -1.64 4.60 8.80
C GLU A 208 -1.70 3.35 9.70
N VAL A 209 -0.76 2.42 9.56
CA VAL A 209 -0.73 1.16 10.32
C VAL A 209 -0.51 1.39 11.82
N LEU A 210 0.09 2.52 12.20
CA LEU A 210 0.27 2.90 13.61
C LEU A 210 -1.05 3.03 14.36
N ARG A 211 -2.15 3.41 13.67
CA ARG A 211 -3.48 3.46 14.28
C ARG A 211 -3.92 2.07 14.77
N PHE A 212 -3.70 1.02 13.99
CA PHE A 212 -4.01 -0.34 14.42
C PHE A 212 -3.19 -0.75 15.66
N MET A 213 -1.90 -0.40 15.67
CA MET A 213 -1.04 -0.68 16.83
C MET A 213 -1.54 0.02 18.09
N GLU A 214 -1.92 1.30 18.00
CA GLU A 214 -2.45 2.06 19.13
C GLU A 214 -3.81 1.53 19.62
N MET A 215 -4.59 0.90 18.74
CA MET A 215 -5.82 0.19 19.10
C MET A 215 -5.59 -1.22 19.68
N GLY A 216 -4.34 -1.67 19.75
CA GLY A 216 -3.99 -2.99 20.24
C GLY A 216 -4.27 -4.12 19.24
N THR A 217 -4.51 -3.80 17.96
CA THR A 217 -4.69 -4.78 16.89
C THR A 217 -3.31 -5.29 16.45
N PRO A 218 -3.04 -6.60 16.51
CA PRO A 218 -1.77 -7.15 16.05
C PRO A 218 -1.63 -6.99 14.54
N VAL A 219 -0.42 -6.69 14.09
CA VAL A 219 -0.09 -6.53 12.67
C VAL A 219 0.93 -7.60 12.30
N ARG A 220 0.52 -8.53 11.41
CA ARG A 220 1.38 -9.57 10.84
C ARG A 220 2.19 -8.98 9.71
N MET A 221 3.51 -9.02 9.84
CA MET A 221 4.43 -8.58 8.80
C MET A 221 4.79 -9.76 7.89
N LEU A 222 4.63 -9.55 6.58
CA LEU A 222 5.06 -10.52 5.55
C LEU A 222 6.29 -9.99 4.82
N GLU A 223 7.32 -10.80 4.74
CA GLU A 223 8.47 -10.50 3.92
C GLU A 223 8.11 -10.69 2.44
N LEU A 224 8.15 -9.60 1.69
CA LEU A 224 7.78 -9.47 0.29
C LEU A 224 9.02 -9.06 -0.53
N VAL A 225 8.92 -9.19 -1.85
CA VAL A 225 9.95 -8.67 -2.74
C VAL A 225 9.90 -7.14 -2.78
N GLY A 226 8.70 -6.58 -2.77
CA GLY A 226 8.45 -5.15 -2.89
C GLY A 226 8.39 -4.65 -4.33
N SER A 227 8.01 -3.39 -4.47
CA SER A 227 8.04 -2.65 -5.73
C SER A 227 9.43 -2.05 -5.95
N PRO A 228 9.95 -2.02 -7.18
CA PRO A 228 11.23 -1.37 -7.47
C PRO A 228 11.17 0.14 -7.26
N LEU A 229 9.98 0.73 -7.27
CA LEU A 229 9.80 2.16 -7.12
C LEU A 229 8.38 2.50 -6.67
N HIS A 230 8.28 3.24 -5.58
CA HIS A 230 7.10 3.99 -5.16
C HIS A 230 7.18 5.41 -5.75
N VAL A 231 6.09 5.91 -6.35
CA VAL A 231 6.13 7.20 -7.08
C VAL A 231 5.44 8.29 -6.27
N ASP A 232 6.23 9.16 -5.68
CA ASP A 232 5.75 10.24 -4.82
C ASP A 232 6.13 11.65 -5.30
N THR A 233 7.22 11.76 -6.03
CA THR A 233 7.80 13.04 -6.47
C THR A 233 7.96 13.09 -7.99
N PRO A 234 8.16 14.29 -8.58
CA PRO A 234 8.52 14.40 -10.01
C PRO A 234 9.77 13.59 -10.39
N ALA A 235 10.77 13.53 -9.51
CA ALA A 235 11.96 12.70 -9.74
C ALA A 235 11.66 11.20 -9.79
N ASP A 236 10.75 10.73 -8.93
CA ASP A 236 10.29 9.33 -8.98
C ASP A 236 9.52 9.06 -10.27
N LEU A 237 8.72 10.03 -10.75
CA LEU A 237 8.00 9.90 -12.01
C LEU A 237 8.96 9.76 -13.20
N GLU A 238 10.06 10.53 -13.24
CA GLU A 238 11.09 10.38 -14.26
C GLU A 238 11.75 8.99 -14.21
N ARG A 239 12.05 8.49 -13.02
CA ARG A 239 12.58 7.13 -12.84
C ARG A 239 11.56 6.07 -13.27
N ALA A 240 10.29 6.28 -12.96
CA ALA A 240 9.20 5.39 -13.36
C ALA A 240 9.08 5.25 -14.88
N GLN A 241 9.31 6.33 -15.64
CA GLN A 241 9.34 6.31 -17.12
C GLN A 241 10.41 5.33 -17.66
N LEU A 242 11.56 5.26 -17.01
CA LEU A 242 12.65 4.36 -17.43
C LEU A 242 12.31 2.90 -17.09
N ILE A 243 11.86 2.65 -15.86
CA ILE A 243 11.47 1.31 -15.40
C ILE A 243 10.33 0.76 -16.25
N ALA A 244 9.31 1.57 -16.56
CA ALA A 244 8.17 1.14 -17.35
C ALA A 244 8.56 0.62 -18.73
N LYS A 245 9.53 1.24 -19.40
CA LYS A 245 10.03 0.79 -20.70
C LYS A 245 10.66 -0.59 -20.63
N GLU A 246 11.32 -0.92 -19.52
CA GLU A 246 11.90 -2.25 -19.30
C GLU A 246 10.84 -3.30 -18.98
N TYR A 247 9.79 -2.90 -18.24
CA TYR A 247 8.66 -3.78 -17.93
C TYR A 247 7.83 -4.09 -19.18
N ASP A 248 7.44 -3.06 -19.95
CA ASP A 248 6.62 -3.21 -21.15
C ASP A 248 7.35 -3.98 -22.26
N ALA A 249 8.70 -4.03 -22.25
CA ALA A 249 9.50 -4.81 -23.19
C ALA A 249 9.57 -6.31 -22.84
N LYS A 250 9.14 -6.72 -21.64
CA LYS A 250 9.18 -8.11 -21.15
C LYS A 250 7.80 -8.79 -21.19
N GLU A 251 6.72 -8.01 -21.37
CA GLU A 251 5.34 -8.45 -21.56
C GLU A 251 5.03 -8.68 -23.06
#